data_04b50d7433454e37a15529553e3fbafa
#
_entry.id   04b50d7433454e37a15529553e3fbafa
#
_cell.length_a   1.000
_cell.length_b   1.000
_cell.length_c   1.000
_cell.angle_alpha   90.00
_cell.angle_beta   90.00
_cell.angle_gamma   90.00
#
_symmetry.space_group_name_H-M   'P 1'
#
loop_
_entity.id
_entity.type
_entity.pdbx_description
1 polymer ?
#
loop_
_entity_poly.entity_id
_entity_poly.type
_entity_poly.pdbx_seq_one_letter_code
_entity_poly.pdbx_strand_id
1 'polypeptide(L)'
;MRKLIVLPFISLDGVMQAPGGPEEDTTGGFKYGGWTYGYFDEFAGKVMTEQMRPPYDLLLGRKTYEIFAGYWPLADTNKEPFAADLNNAKKYVASTTLTKLGWNNSELLTGDVAEAVKKLKEQDGPEIQVHGSSNLIQTLLRHDLVDELWLKIFPVTLGTGKRLFAEGTIPASFKLLKGEISPAGVIVASYARDGEIITGTIGG
;
A
#
# COMPACT_ATOMS: atom_id res chain seq x y z
N MET A 1 6.27 1.31 -19.65
CA MET A 1 5.15 1.48 -18.70
C MET A 1 5.70 1.45 -17.28
N ARG A 2 5.24 2.34 -16.44
CA ARG A 2 5.61 2.41 -15.01
C ARG A 2 4.98 1.26 -14.25
N LYS A 3 5.73 0.63 -13.34
CA LYS A 3 5.18 -0.38 -12.44
C LYS A 3 4.31 0.29 -11.37
N LEU A 4 3.18 -0.34 -11.04
CA LEU A 4 2.34 0.03 -9.91
C LEU A 4 2.45 -1.06 -8.84
N ILE A 5 2.92 -0.66 -7.67
CA ILE A 5 3.26 -1.53 -6.55
C ILE A 5 2.35 -1.21 -5.36
N VAL A 6 1.66 -2.20 -4.85
CA VAL A 6 0.86 -2.09 -3.63
C VAL A 6 1.67 -2.69 -2.48
N LEU A 7 1.95 -1.90 -1.42
CA LEU A 7 2.87 -2.29 -0.35
C LEU A 7 2.27 -2.14 1.06
N PRO A 8 1.19 -2.85 1.38
CA PRO A 8 0.47 -2.74 2.63
C PRO A 8 1.12 -3.52 3.76
N PHE A 9 0.77 -3.14 5.00
CA PHE A 9 0.80 -4.03 6.15
C PHE A 9 -0.52 -4.80 6.19
N ILE A 10 -0.46 -6.11 6.41
CA ILE A 10 -1.65 -6.94 6.56
C ILE A 10 -1.51 -7.91 7.74
N SER A 11 -2.64 -8.19 8.37
CA SER A 11 -2.76 -9.29 9.35
C SER A 11 -2.86 -10.65 8.64
N LEU A 12 -2.76 -11.77 9.38
CA LEU A 12 -2.96 -13.13 8.83
C LEU A 12 -4.34 -13.30 8.17
N ASP A 13 -5.36 -12.60 8.65
CA ASP A 13 -6.70 -12.60 8.06
C ASP A 13 -6.91 -11.48 7.03
N GLY A 14 -5.82 -10.85 6.57
CA GLY A 14 -5.80 -9.92 5.45
C GLY A 14 -6.28 -8.49 5.74
N VAL A 15 -6.47 -8.12 7.01
CA VAL A 15 -6.86 -6.75 7.39
C VAL A 15 -5.68 -5.81 7.23
N MET A 16 -5.92 -4.65 6.61
CA MET A 16 -4.94 -3.58 6.39
C MET A 16 -5.33 -2.25 7.05
N GLN A 17 -6.43 -2.20 7.81
CA GLN A 17 -6.94 -0.98 8.42
C GLN A 17 -6.08 -0.54 9.60
N ALA A 18 -5.73 0.75 9.67
CA ALA A 18 -5.08 1.42 10.79
C ALA A 18 -3.85 0.69 11.37
N PRO A 19 -2.85 0.30 10.57
CA PRO A 19 -1.69 -0.43 11.09
C PRO A 19 -0.78 0.42 11.98
N GLY A 20 -0.69 1.73 11.73
CA GLY A 20 0.32 2.62 12.29
C GLY A 20 -0.05 3.27 13.63
N GLY A 21 -1.35 3.40 13.96
CA GLY A 21 -1.75 4.06 15.21
C GLY A 21 -3.20 3.83 15.63
N PRO A 22 -3.50 3.98 16.94
CA PRO A 22 -4.84 3.71 17.46
C PRO A 22 -5.95 4.56 16.82
N GLU A 23 -5.66 5.82 16.50
CA GLU A 23 -6.60 6.77 15.93
C GLU A 23 -6.48 6.96 14.41
N GLU A 24 -5.65 6.16 13.74
CA GLU A 24 -5.36 6.29 12.31
C GLU A 24 -6.63 6.12 11.45
N ASP A 25 -7.41 5.09 11.70
CA ASP A 25 -8.69 4.85 11.02
C ASP A 25 -9.65 4.04 11.88
N THR A 26 -10.51 4.71 12.63
CA THR A 26 -11.52 4.11 13.52
C THR A 26 -12.86 3.84 12.81
N THR A 27 -12.94 4.04 11.49
CA THR A 27 -14.19 3.84 10.74
C THR A 27 -14.72 2.41 10.88
N GLY A 28 -16.04 2.27 10.91
CA GLY A 28 -16.68 0.96 11.14
C GLY A 28 -16.56 0.44 12.58
N GLY A 29 -16.14 1.27 13.53
CA GLY A 29 -15.94 0.88 14.93
C GLY A 29 -14.67 0.04 15.15
N PHE A 30 -13.68 0.12 14.26
CA PHE A 30 -12.42 -0.60 14.38
C PHE A 30 -11.63 -0.16 15.61
N LYS A 31 -11.26 -1.11 16.47
CA LYS A 31 -10.67 -0.86 17.80
C LYS A 31 -9.20 -1.28 17.93
N TYR A 32 -8.62 -1.89 16.89
CA TYR A 32 -7.28 -2.49 16.95
C TYR A 32 -6.23 -1.64 16.23
N GLY A 33 -6.44 -0.31 16.09
CA GLY A 33 -5.46 0.57 15.45
C GLY A 33 -4.08 0.47 16.12
N GLY A 34 -3.01 0.56 15.32
CA GLY A 34 -1.63 0.40 15.79
C GLY A 34 -1.21 -1.05 16.02
N TRP A 35 -1.91 -2.02 15.48
CA TRP A 35 -1.68 -3.46 15.69
C TRP A 35 -0.31 -3.97 15.21
N THR A 36 0.43 -3.20 14.45
CA THR A 36 1.80 -3.55 14.03
C THR A 36 2.86 -3.26 15.10
N TYR A 37 2.55 -2.40 16.09
CA TYR A 37 3.53 -1.86 17.05
C TYR A 37 4.38 -2.93 17.75
N GLY A 38 3.77 -4.02 18.22
CA GLY A 38 4.46 -5.11 18.93
C GLY A 38 5.37 -5.97 18.05
N TYR A 39 5.36 -5.78 16.74
CA TYR A 39 6.11 -6.58 15.76
C TYR A 39 7.13 -5.76 14.97
N PHE A 40 7.27 -4.47 15.27
CA PHE A 40 8.17 -3.57 14.56
C PHE A 40 9.57 -3.68 15.14
N ASP A 41 10.45 -4.41 14.46
CA ASP A 41 11.84 -4.63 14.83
C ASP A 41 12.82 -3.93 13.86
N GLU A 42 14.12 -4.07 14.10
CA GLU A 42 15.17 -3.52 13.22
C GLU A 42 15.06 -4.05 11.78
N PHE A 43 14.67 -5.32 11.63
CA PHE A 43 14.47 -5.92 10.31
C PHE A 43 13.33 -5.23 9.56
N ALA A 44 12.19 -4.99 10.21
CA ALA A 44 11.06 -4.27 9.62
C ALA A 44 11.45 -2.84 9.20
N GLY A 45 12.22 -2.14 10.03
CA GLY A 45 12.77 -0.82 9.70
C GLY A 45 13.68 -0.85 8.47
N LYS A 46 14.56 -1.84 8.37
CA LYS A 46 15.44 -2.03 7.20
C LYS A 46 14.64 -2.30 5.92
N VAL A 47 13.67 -3.21 5.98
CA VAL A 47 12.81 -3.52 4.83
C VAL A 47 12.06 -2.28 4.35
N MET A 48 11.49 -1.50 5.26
CA MET A 48 10.82 -0.25 4.90
C MET A 48 11.77 0.74 4.23
N THR A 49 12.96 0.92 4.78
CA THR A 49 13.98 1.80 4.18
C THR A 49 14.36 1.36 2.77
N GLU A 50 14.50 0.04 2.55
CA GLU A 50 14.79 -0.50 1.22
C GLU A 50 13.64 -0.28 0.24
N GLN A 51 12.39 -0.56 0.66
CA GLN A 51 11.20 -0.41 -0.18
C GLN A 51 10.84 1.03 -0.49
N MET A 52 11.21 1.96 0.39
CA MET A 52 10.96 3.40 0.25
C MET A 52 12.16 4.17 -0.28
N ARG A 53 13.12 3.47 -0.92
CA ARG A 53 14.27 4.13 -1.55
C ARG A 53 13.85 4.77 -2.88
N PRO A 54 14.05 6.09 -3.06
CA PRO A 54 13.71 6.77 -4.31
C PRO A 54 14.59 6.27 -5.48
N PRO A 55 14.15 6.45 -6.75
CA PRO A 55 12.99 7.25 -7.14
C PRO A 55 11.68 6.47 -7.17
N TYR A 56 10.62 7.04 -6.61
CA TYR A 56 9.23 6.57 -6.72
C TYR A 56 8.26 7.75 -6.69
N ASP A 57 7.06 7.54 -7.24
CA ASP A 57 5.92 8.42 -7.02
C ASP A 57 4.87 7.72 -6.14
N LEU A 58 4.03 8.49 -5.45
CA LEU A 58 2.96 7.96 -4.62
C LEU A 58 1.61 8.06 -5.32
N LEU A 59 0.79 7.03 -5.21
CA LEU A 59 -0.62 7.06 -5.54
C LEU A 59 -1.42 6.78 -4.26
N LEU A 60 -2.15 7.77 -3.79
CA LEU A 60 -2.82 7.75 -2.48
C LEU A 60 -4.32 7.95 -2.65
N GLY A 61 -5.12 7.14 -1.96
CA GLY A 61 -6.52 7.45 -1.74
C GLY A 61 -6.67 8.58 -0.72
N ARG A 62 -7.81 9.29 -0.75
CA ARG A 62 -8.08 10.45 0.10
C ARG A 62 -7.69 10.23 1.57
N LYS A 63 -8.15 9.15 2.19
CA LYS A 63 -7.90 8.91 3.63
C LYS A 63 -6.41 8.78 3.94
N THR A 64 -5.68 7.99 3.16
CA THR A 64 -4.23 7.84 3.33
C THR A 64 -3.48 9.15 3.06
N TYR A 65 -3.92 9.90 2.04
CA TYR A 65 -3.37 11.23 1.79
C TYR A 65 -3.54 12.17 2.99
N GLU A 66 -4.74 12.23 3.58
CA GLU A 66 -5.02 13.08 4.74
C GLU A 66 -4.16 12.70 5.96
N ILE A 67 -3.99 11.39 6.22
CA ILE A 67 -3.15 10.87 7.30
C ILE A 67 -1.68 11.25 7.04
N PHE A 68 -1.18 10.97 5.86
CA PHE A 68 0.22 11.23 5.48
C PHE A 68 0.54 12.72 5.46
N ALA A 69 -0.34 13.55 4.92
CA ALA A 69 -0.18 15.01 4.87
C ALA A 69 -0.24 15.66 6.26
N GLY A 70 -0.89 15.02 7.22
CA GLY A 70 -0.91 15.49 8.61
C GLY A 70 0.34 15.10 9.40
N TYR A 71 1.10 14.12 8.97
CA TYR A 71 2.23 13.57 9.71
C TYR A 71 3.59 13.89 9.06
N TRP A 72 3.81 13.48 7.81
CA TRP A 72 5.12 13.47 7.17
C TRP A 72 5.77 14.86 6.98
N PRO A 73 5.03 15.94 6.70
CA PRO A 73 5.63 17.28 6.62
C PRO A 73 6.24 17.77 7.95
N LEU A 74 5.78 17.22 9.08
CA LEU A 74 6.21 17.59 10.42
C LEU A 74 7.16 16.56 11.05
N ALA A 75 7.40 15.42 10.39
CA ALA A 75 8.22 14.34 10.92
C ALA A 75 9.70 14.76 11.05
N ASP A 76 10.32 14.34 12.14
CA ASP A 76 11.76 14.55 12.39
C ASP A 76 12.57 13.59 11.51
N THR A 77 13.24 14.12 10.50
CA THR A 77 14.05 13.35 9.54
C THR A 77 15.22 12.59 10.18
N ASN A 78 15.64 12.95 11.41
CA ASN A 78 16.65 12.18 12.14
C ASN A 78 16.07 10.88 12.74
N LYS A 79 14.77 10.85 13.01
CA LYS A 79 14.05 9.68 13.54
C LYS A 79 13.38 8.88 12.45
N GLU A 80 12.93 9.57 11.40
CA GLU A 80 12.18 9.02 10.26
C GLU A 80 12.98 9.27 8.96
N PRO A 81 13.99 8.43 8.65
CA PRO A 81 14.93 8.69 7.54
C PRO A 81 14.27 8.88 6.18
N PHE A 82 13.12 8.22 5.94
CA PHE A 82 12.37 8.29 4.68
C PHE A 82 11.36 9.46 4.62
N ALA A 83 11.25 10.28 5.68
CA ALA A 83 10.31 11.42 5.68
C ALA A 83 10.66 12.45 4.58
N ALA A 84 11.95 12.71 4.36
CA ALA A 84 12.40 13.62 3.30
C ALA A 84 12.02 13.08 1.90
N ASP A 85 12.20 11.80 1.66
CA ASP A 85 11.89 11.15 0.38
C ASP A 85 10.39 11.17 0.11
N LEU A 86 9.54 10.85 1.12
CA LEU A 86 8.09 10.98 1.03
C LEU A 86 7.63 12.40 0.74
N ASN A 87 8.23 13.40 1.39
CA ASN A 87 7.90 14.80 1.16
C ASN A 87 8.29 15.24 -0.27
N ASN A 88 9.40 14.76 -0.81
CA ASN A 88 9.91 15.13 -2.13
C ASN A 88 9.23 14.34 -3.27
N ALA A 89 8.77 13.13 -3.05
CA ALA A 89 8.08 12.33 -4.06
C ALA A 89 6.87 13.07 -4.65
N LYS A 90 6.55 12.84 -5.92
CA LYS A 90 5.29 13.25 -6.54
C LYS A 90 4.15 12.42 -5.97
N LYS A 91 3.03 13.05 -5.64
CA LYS A 91 1.84 12.41 -5.09
C LYS A 91 0.66 12.59 -6.02
N TYR A 92 0.08 11.50 -6.47
CA TYR A 92 -1.19 11.47 -7.18
C TYR A 92 -2.28 11.07 -6.19
N VAL A 93 -3.33 11.89 -6.09
CA VAL A 93 -4.38 11.72 -5.06
C VAL A 93 -5.70 11.37 -5.71
N ALA A 94 -6.19 10.17 -5.45
CA ALA A 94 -7.52 9.73 -5.88
C ALA A 94 -8.57 10.18 -4.87
N SER A 95 -9.37 11.18 -5.24
CA SER A 95 -10.45 11.71 -4.40
C SER A 95 -11.55 12.35 -5.25
N THR A 96 -12.80 12.13 -4.84
CA THR A 96 -13.98 12.81 -5.40
C THR A 96 -14.46 14.00 -4.55
N THR A 97 -13.83 14.23 -3.40
CA THR A 97 -14.28 15.23 -2.43
C THR A 97 -13.24 16.29 -2.07
N LEU A 98 -11.94 15.99 -2.25
CA LEU A 98 -10.89 16.98 -2.05
C LEU A 98 -10.86 17.95 -3.22
N THR A 99 -10.82 19.24 -2.90
CA THR A 99 -10.71 20.35 -3.87
C THR A 99 -9.36 21.05 -3.80
N LYS A 100 -8.63 20.86 -2.68
CA LYS A 100 -7.29 21.43 -2.45
C LYS A 100 -6.40 20.38 -1.80
N LEU A 101 -5.13 20.41 -2.17
CA LEU A 101 -4.09 19.56 -1.62
C LEU A 101 -3.06 20.44 -0.91
N GLY A 102 -2.86 20.21 0.41
CA GLY A 102 -1.94 21.02 1.23
C GLY A 102 -0.52 20.47 1.30
N TRP A 103 -0.30 19.21 0.92
CA TRP A 103 1.03 18.61 0.92
C TRP A 103 1.73 18.90 -0.42
N ASN A 104 3.00 19.33 -0.37
CA ASN A 104 3.77 19.69 -1.57
C ASN A 104 3.84 18.54 -2.58
N ASN A 105 4.10 18.86 -3.84
CA ASN A 105 4.21 17.91 -4.96
C ASN A 105 2.97 16.99 -5.12
N SER A 106 1.79 17.45 -4.72
CA SER A 106 0.54 16.70 -4.82
C SER A 106 -0.29 17.16 -6.00
N GLU A 107 -0.92 16.21 -6.68
CA GLU A 107 -1.81 16.42 -7.82
C GLU A 107 -3.07 15.58 -7.66
N LEU A 108 -4.24 16.18 -7.86
CA LEU A 108 -5.53 15.49 -7.78
C LEU A 108 -5.78 14.74 -9.11
N LEU A 109 -6.04 13.43 -9.03
CA LEU A 109 -6.54 12.68 -10.16
C LEU A 109 -8.01 13.03 -10.41
N THR A 110 -8.33 13.40 -11.64
CA THR A 110 -9.69 13.78 -12.04
C THR A 110 -10.34 12.70 -12.88
N GLY A 111 -11.69 12.61 -12.83
CA GLY A 111 -12.47 11.67 -13.62
C GLY A 111 -12.45 10.24 -13.04
N ASP A 112 -12.53 9.25 -13.92
CA ASP A 112 -12.46 7.83 -13.53
C ASP A 112 -11.04 7.47 -13.08
N VAL A 113 -10.93 6.96 -11.88
CA VAL A 113 -9.62 6.65 -11.24
C VAL A 113 -8.87 5.56 -11.99
N ALA A 114 -9.56 4.52 -12.48
CA ALA A 114 -8.89 3.43 -13.19
C ALA A 114 -8.29 3.91 -14.52
N GLU A 115 -9.05 4.72 -15.27
CA GLU A 115 -8.58 5.32 -16.53
C GLU A 115 -7.44 6.33 -16.30
N ALA A 116 -7.52 7.14 -15.23
CA ALA A 116 -6.45 8.06 -14.87
C ALA A 116 -5.17 7.33 -14.53
N VAL A 117 -5.25 6.22 -13.77
CA VAL A 117 -4.09 5.39 -13.40
C VAL A 117 -3.52 4.65 -14.61
N LYS A 118 -4.33 4.14 -15.54
CA LYS A 118 -3.84 3.57 -16.81
C LYS A 118 -2.97 4.57 -17.56
N LYS A 119 -3.48 5.79 -17.79
CA LYS A 119 -2.75 6.88 -18.44
C LYS A 119 -1.46 7.23 -17.68
N LEU A 120 -1.50 7.24 -16.35
CA LEU A 120 -0.33 7.51 -15.51
C LEU A 120 0.74 6.43 -15.68
N LYS A 121 0.35 5.16 -15.79
CA LYS A 121 1.30 4.03 -16.04
C LYS A 121 1.95 4.11 -17.42
N GLU A 122 1.30 4.70 -18.42
CA GLU A 122 1.84 4.87 -19.77
C GLU A 122 2.89 5.99 -19.88
N GLN A 123 2.92 6.92 -18.92
CA GLN A 123 3.89 8.02 -18.90
C GLN A 123 5.30 7.51 -18.54
N ASP A 124 6.30 8.30 -18.88
CA ASP A 124 7.67 8.11 -18.36
C ASP A 124 7.73 8.55 -16.90
N GLY A 125 8.49 7.82 -16.10
CA GLY A 125 8.68 8.12 -14.68
C GLY A 125 9.07 6.90 -13.85
N PRO A 126 9.30 7.09 -12.55
CA PRO A 126 9.63 6.01 -11.63
C PRO A 126 8.42 5.11 -11.36
N GLU A 127 8.62 4.05 -10.58
CA GLU A 127 7.52 3.22 -10.08
C GLU A 127 6.50 4.04 -9.28
N ILE A 128 5.27 3.52 -9.21
CA ILE A 128 4.16 4.13 -8.48
C ILE A 128 3.87 3.27 -7.26
N GLN A 129 4.08 3.81 -6.07
CA GLN A 129 3.82 3.12 -4.81
C GLN A 129 2.45 3.48 -4.23
N VAL A 130 1.71 2.46 -3.80
CA VAL A 130 0.36 2.57 -3.22
C VAL A 130 0.36 2.00 -1.81
N HIS A 131 0.37 2.87 -0.81
CA HIS A 131 0.28 2.49 0.61
C HIS A 131 -1.17 2.32 1.10
N GLY A 132 -2.11 2.88 0.39
CA GLY A 132 -3.55 2.94 0.69
C GLY A 132 -4.22 4.05 -0.13
N SER A 133 -5.50 4.25 0.03
CA SER A 133 -6.43 3.59 0.96
C SER A 133 -6.95 2.26 0.41
N SER A 134 -7.57 1.47 1.30
CA SER A 134 -8.15 0.16 0.93
C SER A 134 -9.11 0.27 -0.25
N ASN A 135 -10.00 1.27 -0.30
CA ASN A 135 -10.95 1.46 -1.41
C ASN A 135 -10.24 1.71 -2.74
N LEU A 136 -9.16 2.50 -2.74
CA LEU A 136 -8.35 2.72 -3.94
C LEU A 136 -7.74 1.38 -4.40
N ILE A 137 -7.15 0.62 -3.49
CA ILE A 137 -6.53 -0.68 -3.81
C ILE A 137 -7.57 -1.65 -4.39
N GLN A 138 -8.80 -1.70 -3.85
CA GLN A 138 -9.87 -2.51 -4.44
C GLN A 138 -10.17 -2.11 -5.90
N THR A 139 -10.17 -0.81 -6.20
CA THR A 139 -10.35 -0.34 -7.58
C THR A 139 -9.19 -0.79 -8.46
N LEU A 140 -7.95 -0.66 -7.99
CA LEU A 140 -6.76 -1.08 -8.74
C LEU A 140 -6.73 -2.59 -9.02
N LEU A 141 -7.05 -3.41 -8.03
CA LEU A 141 -7.14 -4.87 -8.16
C LEU A 141 -8.24 -5.29 -9.13
N ARG A 142 -9.42 -4.68 -9.02
CA ARG A 142 -10.57 -4.98 -9.92
C ARG A 142 -10.27 -4.71 -11.39
N HIS A 143 -9.45 -3.71 -11.66
CA HIS A 143 -9.08 -3.31 -13.03
C HIS A 143 -7.74 -3.87 -13.50
N ASP A 144 -7.16 -4.85 -12.78
CA ASP A 144 -5.87 -5.49 -13.07
C ASP A 144 -4.72 -4.48 -13.30
N LEU A 145 -4.67 -3.45 -12.45
CA LEU A 145 -3.68 -2.37 -12.57
C LEU A 145 -2.44 -2.58 -11.71
N VAL A 146 -2.47 -3.58 -10.83
CA VAL A 146 -1.38 -3.88 -9.87
C VAL A 146 -0.37 -4.81 -10.52
N ASP A 147 0.86 -4.34 -10.67
CA ASP A 147 1.97 -5.13 -11.22
C ASP A 147 2.69 -5.95 -10.14
N GLU A 148 2.83 -5.39 -8.94
CA GLU A 148 3.51 -6.06 -7.82
C GLU A 148 2.78 -5.83 -6.50
N LEU A 149 2.89 -6.85 -5.64
CA LEU A 149 2.43 -6.80 -4.24
C LEU A 149 3.64 -6.98 -3.33
N TRP A 150 3.97 -5.97 -2.51
CA TRP A 150 5.03 -6.05 -1.52
C TRP A 150 4.41 -6.13 -0.12
N LEU A 151 4.06 -7.34 0.27
CA LEU A 151 3.29 -7.63 1.47
C LEU A 151 4.18 -7.70 2.70
N LYS A 152 3.71 -7.12 3.79
CA LYS A 152 4.22 -7.33 5.15
C LYS A 152 3.10 -7.98 5.96
N ILE A 153 3.20 -9.29 6.18
CA ILE A 153 2.16 -10.12 6.81
C ILE A 153 2.53 -10.31 8.27
N PHE A 154 1.76 -9.72 9.15
CA PHE A 154 1.98 -9.74 10.60
C PHE A 154 1.30 -10.95 11.24
N PRO A 155 1.90 -11.60 12.23
CA PRO A 155 1.39 -12.83 12.87
C PRO A 155 0.24 -12.53 13.85
N VAL A 156 -0.82 -11.87 13.37
CA VAL A 156 -1.99 -11.49 14.14
C VAL A 156 -3.26 -11.64 13.30
N THR A 157 -4.36 -12.00 13.93
CA THR A 157 -5.71 -11.93 13.33
C THR A 157 -6.54 -10.89 14.04
N LEU A 158 -7.30 -10.10 13.30
CA LEU A 158 -8.10 -8.99 13.82
C LEU A 158 -9.61 -9.24 13.75
N GLY A 159 -10.04 -10.18 12.88
CA GLY A 159 -11.43 -10.62 12.74
C GLY A 159 -12.35 -9.62 12.04
N THR A 160 -12.05 -8.33 12.13
CA THR A 160 -12.83 -7.23 11.55
C THR A 160 -11.89 -6.19 10.92
N GLY A 161 -12.43 -5.32 10.07
CA GLY A 161 -11.67 -4.24 9.43
C GLY A 161 -11.60 -4.36 7.91
N LYS A 162 -11.00 -3.35 7.27
CA LYS A 162 -10.82 -3.28 5.81
C LYS A 162 -9.72 -4.26 5.38
N ARG A 163 -10.01 -5.11 4.41
CA ARG A 163 -9.09 -6.15 3.92
C ARG A 163 -8.41 -5.73 2.62
N LEU A 164 -7.20 -6.26 2.40
CA LEU A 164 -6.46 -6.09 1.15
C LEU A 164 -7.22 -6.75 -0.01
N PHE A 165 -7.61 -8.00 0.15
CA PHE A 165 -8.42 -8.73 -0.82
C PHE A 165 -9.86 -8.79 -0.33
N ALA A 166 -10.69 -7.90 -0.85
CA ALA A 166 -12.11 -7.85 -0.55
C ALA A 166 -12.92 -8.62 -1.59
N GLU A 167 -14.21 -8.76 -1.35
CA GLU A 167 -15.15 -9.33 -2.29
C GLU A 167 -15.09 -8.58 -3.63
N GLY A 168 -14.99 -9.31 -4.74
CA GLY A 168 -14.84 -8.75 -6.08
C GLY A 168 -13.40 -8.51 -6.53
N THR A 169 -12.39 -8.87 -5.74
CA THR A 169 -11.01 -9.00 -6.24
C THR A 169 -10.98 -10.04 -7.37
N ILE A 170 -10.43 -9.66 -8.52
CA ILE A 170 -10.36 -10.60 -9.66
C ILE A 170 -9.37 -11.73 -9.39
N PRO A 171 -9.63 -12.93 -9.89
CA PRO A 171 -8.67 -14.02 -9.87
C PRO A 171 -7.39 -13.65 -10.62
N ALA A 172 -6.23 -13.94 -10.03
CA ALA A 172 -4.94 -13.60 -10.60
C ALA A 172 -3.84 -14.52 -10.06
N SER A 173 -2.86 -14.88 -10.90
CA SER A 173 -1.66 -15.58 -10.48
C SER A 173 -0.53 -14.60 -10.19
N PHE A 174 0.32 -14.93 -9.21
CA PHE A 174 1.46 -14.13 -8.81
C PHE A 174 2.70 -15.02 -8.64
N LYS A 175 3.84 -14.52 -9.09
CA LYS A 175 5.14 -15.16 -8.92
C LYS A 175 5.89 -14.50 -7.77
N LEU A 176 6.40 -15.31 -6.84
CA LEU A 176 7.27 -14.82 -5.75
C LEU A 176 8.59 -14.29 -6.33
N LEU A 177 8.91 -13.04 -5.98
CA LEU A 177 10.19 -12.39 -6.32
C LEU A 177 11.20 -12.49 -5.16
N LYS A 178 10.74 -12.20 -3.93
CA LYS A 178 11.54 -12.21 -2.70
C LYS A 178 10.65 -12.59 -1.53
N GLY A 179 11.20 -13.35 -0.57
CA GLY A 179 10.53 -13.69 0.68
C GLY A 179 11.52 -13.74 1.83
N GLU A 180 11.20 -13.09 2.94
CA GLU A 180 12.01 -13.05 4.16
C GLU A 180 11.10 -13.10 5.39
N ILE A 181 11.62 -13.56 6.53
CA ILE A 181 10.88 -13.62 7.80
C ILE A 181 11.67 -12.84 8.85
N SER A 182 11.02 -11.90 9.53
CA SER A 182 11.62 -11.15 10.62
C SER A 182 11.76 -12.01 11.89
N PRO A 183 12.66 -11.64 12.83
CA PRO A 183 12.71 -12.27 14.15
C PRO A 183 11.39 -12.21 14.93
N ALA A 184 10.57 -11.16 14.69
CA ALA A 184 9.25 -11.02 15.28
C ALA A 184 8.16 -11.84 14.55
N GLY A 185 8.51 -12.63 13.52
CA GLY A 185 7.58 -13.50 12.79
C GLY A 185 6.81 -12.80 11.66
N VAL A 186 7.15 -11.57 11.30
CA VAL A 186 6.55 -10.89 10.15
C VAL A 186 7.09 -11.48 8.86
N ILE A 187 6.20 -11.94 7.97
CA ILE A 187 6.57 -12.42 6.64
C ILE A 187 6.58 -11.22 5.69
N VAL A 188 7.73 -10.94 5.09
CA VAL A 188 7.88 -9.96 4.01
C VAL A 188 7.97 -10.71 2.70
N ALA A 189 7.05 -10.47 1.78
CA ALA A 189 7.01 -11.16 0.50
C ALA A 189 6.65 -10.20 -0.63
N SER A 190 7.46 -10.22 -1.68
CA SER A 190 7.21 -9.46 -2.90
C SER A 190 6.80 -10.41 -4.01
N TYR A 191 5.69 -10.11 -4.66
CA TYR A 191 5.11 -10.88 -5.74
C TYR A 191 4.92 -10.01 -6.97
N ALA A 192 5.16 -10.57 -8.17
CA ALA A 192 4.79 -9.96 -9.44
C ALA A 192 3.55 -10.65 -10.04
N ARG A 193 2.73 -9.89 -10.75
CA ARG A 193 1.61 -10.42 -11.56
C ARG A 193 2.15 -11.43 -12.59
N ASP A 194 1.58 -12.64 -12.64
CA ASP A 194 2.10 -13.78 -13.43
C ASP A 194 0.99 -14.51 -14.20
N GLY A 195 0.14 -13.75 -14.87
CA GLY A 195 -0.88 -14.30 -15.77
C GLY A 195 -2.12 -14.86 -15.07
N GLU A 196 -2.82 -15.75 -15.73
CA GLU A 196 -4.10 -16.32 -15.29
C GLU A 196 -3.91 -17.48 -14.31
N ILE A 197 -4.95 -17.79 -13.54
CA ILE A 197 -4.95 -18.98 -12.68
C ILE A 197 -4.97 -20.23 -13.52
N ILE A 198 -4.05 -21.15 -13.22
CA ILE A 198 -4.04 -22.51 -13.80
C ILE A 198 -4.72 -23.43 -12.80
N THR A 199 -5.76 -24.13 -13.26
CA THR A 199 -6.49 -25.13 -12.46
C THR A 199 -6.23 -26.54 -12.96
N GLY A 200 -6.28 -27.51 -12.05
CA GLY A 200 -6.07 -28.93 -12.37
C GLY A 200 -6.31 -29.82 -11.17
N THR A 201 -6.14 -31.14 -11.37
CA THR A 201 -6.26 -32.14 -10.31
C THR A 201 -4.86 -32.51 -9.80
N ILE A 202 -4.62 -32.46 -8.50
CA ILE A 202 -3.35 -32.89 -7.89
C ILE A 202 -3.23 -34.41 -8.05
N GLY A 203 -2.14 -34.88 -8.68
CA GLY A 203 -1.87 -36.31 -8.89
C GLY A 203 -2.59 -36.94 -10.09
N GLY A 204 -3.16 -36.12 -10.99
CA GLY A 204 -3.73 -36.55 -12.26
C GLY A 204 -2.70 -36.56 -13.39
#